data_64cc2885f9aadda4ef5f760da7f4ecee
#
_entry.id   64cc2885f9aadda4ef5f760da7f4ecee
#
_cell.length_a   1.000
_cell.length_b   1.000
_cell.length_c   1.000
_cell.angle_alpha   90.00
_cell.angle_beta   90.00
_cell.angle_gamma   90.00
#
_symmetry.space_group_name_H-M   'P 1'
#
loop_
_entity.id
_entity.type
_entity.pdbx_description
1 polymer ?
#
loop_
_entity_poly.entity_id
_entity_poly.type
_entity_poly.pdbx_seq_one_letter_code
_entity_poly.pdbx_strand_id
1 'polypeptide(L)'
;MRVMWIAALAMLANAAGAADLPGSRDFDSLARYPQSRIVAFKEEHVLERTYPLDSIRRISGRLRMSDQISASGQLTAVTYQLPEVHAGIEAFEWARSRLLTDGAELLFWCEGRECGSSSLWANEIFQRSTLYGPEARQAYLLARLPGDSEQLMALYGVTRGNGRPYLHVEQFSPDEALGVILPNPSTLLRQLKRTGELWLPLLPQEPTAEWGAVLANVLRLDSTTRVVLEGKGAAGWYEALTQERIKARRMEAETTDEAGLRIKLLR
;
A
#
# COMPACT_ATOMS: atom_id res chain seq x y z
N MET A 1 -30.09 -25.70 -63.15
CA MET A 1 -29.03 -25.57 -62.13
C MET A 1 -29.41 -24.39 -61.23
N ARG A 2 -29.91 -24.61 -59.99
CA ARG A 2 -30.27 -23.59 -59.03
C ARG A 2 -29.10 -23.55 -58.02
N VAL A 3 -28.39 -22.42 -57.98
CA VAL A 3 -27.32 -22.18 -57.04
C VAL A 3 -27.97 -21.59 -55.78
N MET A 4 -27.91 -22.33 -54.67
CA MET A 4 -28.35 -21.88 -53.34
C MET A 4 -27.19 -21.13 -52.67
N TRP A 5 -27.38 -19.83 -52.42
CA TRP A 5 -26.47 -19.01 -51.61
C TRP A 5 -26.82 -19.22 -50.14
N ILE A 6 -25.93 -19.85 -49.40
CA ILE A 6 -26.02 -19.95 -47.94
C ILE A 6 -25.31 -18.70 -47.37
N ALA A 7 -26.10 -17.77 -46.84
CA ALA A 7 -25.61 -16.62 -46.11
C ALA A 7 -25.20 -17.10 -44.69
N ALA A 8 -23.91 -17.15 -44.41
CA ALA A 8 -23.39 -17.40 -43.07
C ALA A 8 -23.54 -16.11 -42.23
N LEU A 9 -24.51 -16.10 -41.32
CA LEU A 9 -24.70 -15.03 -40.33
C LEU A 9 -23.67 -15.22 -39.23
N ALA A 10 -22.56 -14.46 -39.24
CA ALA A 10 -21.57 -14.42 -38.16
C ALA A 10 -22.20 -13.67 -36.97
N MET A 11 -22.64 -14.39 -35.95
CA MET A 11 -23.00 -13.80 -34.64
C MET A 11 -21.73 -13.31 -33.98
N LEU A 12 -21.47 -12.00 -34.01
CA LEU A 12 -20.55 -11.32 -33.14
C LEU A 12 -21.14 -11.36 -31.72
N ALA A 13 -20.68 -12.32 -30.91
CA ALA A 13 -20.95 -12.32 -29.48
C ALA A 13 -20.21 -11.11 -28.87
N ASN A 14 -20.94 -9.98 -28.74
CA ASN A 14 -20.50 -8.91 -27.86
C ASN A 14 -20.43 -9.48 -26.44
N ALA A 15 -19.22 -9.79 -25.95
CA ALA A 15 -18.98 -9.94 -24.54
C ALA A 15 -19.22 -8.55 -23.90
N ALA A 16 -20.45 -8.30 -23.47
CA ALA A 16 -20.78 -7.14 -22.66
C ALA A 16 -20.07 -7.29 -21.32
N GLY A 17 -18.82 -6.90 -21.23
CA GLY A 17 -18.15 -6.64 -19.97
C GLY A 17 -19.03 -5.65 -19.21
N ALA A 18 -19.37 -5.93 -17.97
CA ALA A 18 -20.18 -5.02 -17.16
C ALA A 18 -19.47 -3.66 -17.10
N ALA A 19 -20.15 -2.60 -17.55
CA ALA A 19 -19.59 -1.26 -17.66
C ALA A 19 -19.21 -0.67 -16.29
N ASP A 20 -18.26 0.25 -16.30
CA ASP A 20 -17.93 1.07 -15.15
C ASP A 20 -19.11 1.93 -14.68
N LEU A 21 -19.07 2.36 -13.43
CA LEU A 21 -20.02 3.32 -12.89
C LEU A 21 -19.97 4.62 -13.71
N PRO A 22 -21.10 5.12 -14.26
CA PRO A 22 -21.12 6.36 -15.02
C PRO A 22 -20.52 7.53 -14.23
N GLY A 23 -19.69 8.34 -14.89
CA GLY A 23 -19.01 9.50 -14.27
C GLY A 23 -17.79 9.15 -13.41
N SER A 24 -17.43 7.88 -13.31
CA SER A 24 -16.19 7.48 -12.62
C SER A 24 -14.97 7.60 -13.53
N ARG A 25 -13.80 7.72 -12.91
CA ARG A 25 -12.52 7.74 -13.60
C ARG A 25 -11.46 6.98 -12.79
N ASP A 26 -10.40 6.56 -13.47
CA ASP A 26 -9.21 5.97 -12.85
C ASP A 26 -8.32 7.05 -12.23
N PHE A 27 -7.33 6.61 -11.50
CA PHE A 27 -6.22 7.44 -11.02
C PHE A 27 -5.15 7.55 -12.11
N ASP A 28 -4.57 8.75 -12.28
CA ASP A 28 -3.40 8.94 -13.13
C ASP A 28 -2.15 8.29 -12.50
N SER A 29 -2.09 8.27 -11.17
CA SER A 29 -0.97 7.77 -10.35
C SER A 29 -0.95 6.24 -10.17
N LEU A 30 -2.03 5.53 -10.51
CA LEU A 30 -2.10 4.08 -10.37
C LEU A 30 -2.96 3.47 -11.48
N ALA A 31 -2.35 2.67 -12.35
CA ALA A 31 -3.09 1.95 -13.36
C ALA A 31 -4.10 0.97 -12.74
N ARG A 32 -5.21 0.74 -13.44
CA ARG A 32 -6.25 -0.21 -13.05
C ARG A 32 -5.77 -1.66 -13.17
N TYR A 33 -6.15 -2.51 -12.22
CA TYR A 33 -5.97 -3.96 -12.37
C TYR A 33 -6.73 -4.48 -13.60
N PRO A 34 -6.13 -5.33 -14.45
CA PRO A 34 -6.75 -5.77 -15.69
C PRO A 34 -8.15 -6.36 -15.49
N GLN A 35 -9.06 -6.04 -16.42
CA GLN A 35 -10.45 -6.53 -16.45
C GLN A 35 -11.30 -6.18 -15.20
N SER A 36 -10.79 -5.38 -14.27
CA SER A 36 -11.61 -4.86 -13.18
C SER A 36 -12.54 -3.75 -13.67
N ARG A 37 -13.63 -3.54 -12.95
CA ARG A 37 -14.60 -2.47 -13.23
C ARG A 37 -14.81 -1.58 -12.01
N ILE A 38 -15.07 -0.32 -12.23
CA ILE A 38 -15.41 0.61 -11.16
C ILE A 38 -16.86 0.38 -10.74
N VAL A 39 -17.06 0.04 -9.47
CA VAL A 39 -18.39 -0.18 -8.87
C VAL A 39 -18.78 0.90 -7.88
N ALA A 40 -17.82 1.74 -7.47
CA ALA A 40 -18.07 2.93 -6.70
C ALA A 40 -16.97 3.95 -6.94
N PHE A 41 -17.37 5.21 -6.93
CA PHE A 41 -16.51 6.38 -7.12
C PHE A 41 -16.99 7.50 -6.21
N LYS A 42 -16.07 8.21 -5.57
CA LYS A 42 -16.34 9.39 -4.76
C LYS A 42 -15.19 10.36 -4.91
N GLU A 43 -15.51 11.63 -5.02
CA GLU A 43 -14.56 12.72 -5.03
C GLU A 43 -15.14 13.85 -4.20
N GLU A 44 -14.45 14.24 -3.14
CA GLU A 44 -14.93 15.26 -2.22
C GLU A 44 -13.78 15.90 -1.43
N HIS A 45 -14.02 17.10 -0.92
CA HIS A 45 -13.22 17.67 0.13
C HIS A 45 -13.73 17.17 1.48
N VAL A 46 -12.85 16.64 2.31
CA VAL A 46 -13.18 16.12 3.66
C VAL A 46 -12.54 16.98 4.73
N LEU A 47 -13.29 17.25 5.80
CA LEU A 47 -12.77 18.01 6.95
C LEU A 47 -11.86 17.17 7.84
N GLU A 48 -12.04 15.84 7.80
CA GLU A 48 -11.21 14.88 8.54
C GLU A 48 -11.21 13.53 7.80
N ARG A 49 -10.02 13.11 7.36
CA ARG A 49 -9.78 11.76 6.87
C ARG A 49 -8.72 11.10 7.72
N THR A 50 -9.06 9.93 8.29
CA THR A 50 -8.15 9.17 9.15
C THR A 50 -7.65 7.93 8.44
N TYR A 51 -6.32 7.76 8.44
CA TYR A 51 -5.62 6.58 7.92
C TYR A 51 -4.83 5.89 9.02
N PRO A 52 -5.13 4.61 9.33
CA PRO A 52 -4.37 3.84 10.29
C PRO A 52 -2.92 3.60 9.84
N LEU A 53 -1.98 3.73 10.78
CA LEU A 53 -0.56 3.33 10.67
C LEU A 53 -0.25 2.08 11.51
N ASP A 54 -1.28 1.43 12.03
CA ASP A 54 -1.21 0.18 12.79
C ASP A 54 -2.49 -0.64 12.58
N SER A 55 -2.49 -1.87 13.09
CA SER A 55 -3.67 -2.75 13.08
C SER A 55 -4.84 -2.13 13.87
N ILE A 56 -6.04 -2.32 13.35
CA ILE A 56 -7.24 -1.76 13.99
C ILE A 56 -7.97 -2.80 14.83
N ARG A 57 -8.44 -2.39 16.01
CA ARG A 57 -9.13 -3.26 16.95
C ARG A 57 -10.33 -2.55 17.55
N ARG A 58 -11.29 -3.33 18.03
CA ARG A 58 -12.39 -2.83 18.86
C ARG A 58 -12.11 -3.16 20.32
N ILE A 59 -11.94 -2.16 21.16
CA ILE A 59 -11.75 -2.31 22.61
C ILE A 59 -12.87 -1.52 23.31
N SER A 60 -13.62 -2.20 24.19
CA SER A 60 -14.76 -1.60 24.90
C SER A 60 -15.76 -0.90 23.95
N GLY A 61 -16.07 -1.52 22.80
CA GLY A 61 -17.01 -0.99 21.81
C GLY A 61 -16.48 0.14 20.93
N ARG A 62 -15.26 0.63 21.15
CA ARG A 62 -14.66 1.75 20.40
C ARG A 62 -13.54 1.26 19.49
N LEU A 63 -13.42 1.88 18.30
CA LEU A 63 -12.28 1.71 17.41
C LEU A 63 -11.00 2.16 18.13
N ARG A 64 -9.96 1.36 18.06
CA ARG A 64 -8.62 1.67 18.58
C ARG A 64 -7.58 1.38 17.51
N MET A 65 -6.71 2.30 17.32
CA MET A 65 -5.46 2.23 16.55
C MET A 65 -4.38 2.90 17.39
N SER A 66 -3.19 2.32 17.39
CA SER A 66 -2.06 2.84 18.18
C SER A 66 -1.44 4.06 17.51
N ASP A 67 -1.52 4.13 16.18
CA ASP A 67 -0.98 5.20 15.37
C ASP A 67 -1.86 5.47 14.14
N GLN A 68 -1.97 6.75 13.74
CA GLN A 68 -2.83 7.18 12.64
C GLN A 68 -2.42 8.56 12.11
N ILE A 69 -2.79 8.83 10.86
CA ILE A 69 -2.80 10.16 10.26
C ILE A 69 -4.23 10.65 10.21
N SER A 70 -4.50 11.91 10.62
CA SER A 70 -5.79 12.56 10.44
C SER A 70 -5.57 13.97 9.89
N ALA A 71 -6.23 14.29 8.78
CA ALA A 71 -6.12 15.60 8.14
C ALA A 71 -7.38 15.93 7.33
N SER A 72 -7.57 17.23 7.04
CA SER A 72 -8.50 17.72 6.01
C SER A 72 -7.82 17.70 4.64
N GLY A 73 -8.61 17.59 3.56
CA GLY A 73 -8.07 17.60 2.22
C GLY A 73 -9.01 17.04 1.14
N GLN A 74 -8.48 16.93 -0.06
CA GLN A 74 -9.18 16.34 -1.20
C GLN A 74 -9.03 14.83 -1.21
N LEU A 75 -10.16 14.12 -1.23
CA LEU A 75 -10.27 12.68 -1.30
C LEU A 75 -10.85 12.24 -2.64
N THR A 76 -10.14 11.36 -3.33
CA THR A 76 -10.68 10.56 -4.44
C THR A 76 -10.69 9.10 -4.02
N ALA A 77 -11.84 8.45 -4.03
CA ALA A 77 -12.01 7.06 -3.61
C ALA A 77 -12.67 6.23 -4.71
N VAL A 78 -12.03 5.14 -5.10
CA VAL A 78 -12.50 4.24 -6.16
C VAL A 78 -12.55 2.81 -5.63
N THR A 79 -13.67 2.13 -5.87
CA THR A 79 -13.77 0.69 -5.59
C THR A 79 -13.86 -0.07 -6.90
N TYR A 80 -12.91 -0.94 -7.13
CA TYR A 80 -12.87 -1.86 -8.25
C TYR A 80 -13.41 -3.23 -7.83
N GLN A 81 -14.30 -3.78 -8.62
CA GLN A 81 -14.65 -5.21 -8.56
C GLN A 81 -13.82 -5.95 -9.60
N LEU A 82 -13.17 -7.01 -9.19
CA LEU A 82 -12.39 -7.88 -10.07
C LEU A 82 -13.23 -9.02 -10.61
N PRO A 83 -12.79 -9.68 -11.71
CA PRO A 83 -13.34 -10.97 -12.11
C PRO A 83 -13.20 -12.01 -10.98
N GLU A 84 -14.20 -12.88 -10.83
CA GLU A 84 -14.24 -13.85 -9.70
C GLU A 84 -13.14 -14.92 -9.74
N VAL A 85 -12.41 -15.04 -10.86
CA VAL A 85 -11.23 -15.92 -11.00
C VAL A 85 -10.00 -15.39 -10.25
N HIS A 86 -10.03 -14.13 -9.84
CA HIS A 86 -8.94 -13.47 -9.10
C HIS A 86 -9.31 -13.29 -7.62
N ALA A 87 -8.29 -13.03 -6.80
CA ALA A 87 -8.49 -12.65 -5.41
C ALA A 87 -8.23 -11.14 -5.21
N GLY A 88 -8.90 -10.52 -4.21
CA GLY A 88 -8.62 -9.12 -3.87
C GLY A 88 -7.16 -8.86 -3.50
N ILE A 89 -6.50 -9.86 -2.89
CA ILE A 89 -5.07 -9.83 -2.56
C ILE A 89 -4.18 -9.77 -3.82
N GLU A 90 -4.55 -10.44 -4.91
CA GLU A 90 -3.76 -10.39 -6.17
C GLU A 90 -3.73 -8.96 -6.74
N ALA A 91 -4.88 -8.29 -6.78
CA ALA A 91 -4.94 -6.90 -7.24
C ALA A 91 -4.23 -5.94 -6.28
N PHE A 92 -4.32 -6.20 -4.97
CA PHE A 92 -3.57 -5.45 -3.96
C PHE A 92 -2.06 -5.57 -4.18
N GLU A 93 -1.53 -6.77 -4.34
CA GLU A 93 -0.10 -7.01 -4.59
C GLU A 93 0.38 -6.38 -5.89
N TRP A 94 -0.44 -6.47 -6.93
CA TRP A 94 -0.16 -5.84 -8.21
C TRP A 94 -0.07 -4.30 -8.07
N ALA A 95 -1.04 -3.68 -7.39
CA ALA A 95 -1.06 -2.23 -7.13
C ALA A 95 0.13 -1.80 -6.25
N ARG A 96 0.41 -2.54 -5.16
CA ARG A 96 1.56 -2.30 -4.28
C ARG A 96 2.89 -2.33 -5.05
N SER A 97 3.07 -3.35 -5.91
CA SER A 97 4.31 -3.47 -6.69
C SER A 97 4.52 -2.28 -7.62
N ARG A 98 3.46 -1.74 -8.22
CA ARG A 98 3.53 -0.54 -9.07
C ARG A 98 3.88 0.70 -8.27
N LEU A 99 3.22 0.92 -7.14
CA LEU A 99 3.54 2.05 -6.25
C LEU A 99 5.02 2.04 -5.84
N LEU A 100 5.58 0.88 -5.51
CA LEU A 100 7.00 0.75 -5.17
C LEU A 100 7.91 1.02 -6.37
N THR A 101 7.55 0.53 -7.55
CA THR A 101 8.33 0.79 -8.79
C THR A 101 8.34 2.28 -9.12
N ASP A 102 7.23 2.99 -8.85
CA ASP A 102 7.06 4.41 -9.09
C ASP A 102 7.66 5.27 -7.95
N GLY A 103 8.29 4.66 -6.94
CA GLY A 103 9.02 5.34 -5.87
C GLY A 103 8.18 5.74 -4.67
N ALA A 104 6.99 5.18 -4.48
CA ALA A 104 6.17 5.45 -3.31
C ALA A 104 6.82 4.88 -2.03
N GLU A 105 6.71 5.63 -0.94
CA GLU A 105 7.17 5.22 0.39
C GLU A 105 6.03 4.53 1.15
N LEU A 106 6.25 3.28 1.57
CA LEU A 106 5.26 2.56 2.37
C LEU A 106 5.31 3.03 3.83
N LEU A 107 4.21 3.58 4.30
CA LEU A 107 4.04 4.03 5.68
C LEU A 107 3.54 2.90 6.59
N PHE A 108 2.54 2.15 6.13
CA PHE A 108 2.01 0.99 6.84
C PHE A 108 1.49 -0.06 5.86
N TRP A 109 1.67 -1.33 6.21
CA TRP A 109 1.18 -2.47 5.45
C TRP A 109 0.89 -3.67 6.35
N CYS A 110 -0.32 -4.22 6.23
CA CYS A 110 -0.73 -5.44 6.91
C CYS A 110 -1.46 -6.39 5.95
N GLU A 111 -1.47 -7.69 6.29
CA GLU A 111 -2.18 -8.73 5.55
C GLU A 111 -2.95 -9.65 6.48
N GLY A 112 -4.09 -10.12 6.00
CA GLY A 112 -4.90 -11.10 6.70
C GLY A 112 -5.36 -10.62 8.07
N ARG A 113 -5.26 -11.50 9.06
CA ARG A 113 -5.68 -11.22 10.44
C ARG A 113 -4.84 -10.18 11.16
N GLU A 114 -3.63 -9.92 10.69
CA GLU A 114 -2.80 -8.86 11.27
C GLU A 114 -3.40 -7.46 11.09
N CYS A 115 -4.19 -7.25 10.01
CA CYS A 115 -4.91 -5.99 9.82
C CYS A 115 -6.01 -5.74 10.87
N GLY A 116 -6.37 -6.76 11.64
CA GLY A 116 -7.50 -6.69 12.56
C GLY A 116 -8.84 -6.96 11.87
N SER A 117 -9.92 -6.41 12.43
CA SER A 117 -11.27 -6.73 11.98
C SER A 117 -11.63 -6.11 10.63
N SER A 118 -11.95 -6.96 9.64
CA SER A 118 -12.42 -6.53 8.31
C SER A 118 -13.70 -5.67 8.39
N SER A 119 -14.56 -5.91 9.38
CA SER A 119 -15.75 -5.09 9.54
C SER A 119 -15.44 -3.65 9.96
N LEU A 120 -14.37 -3.43 10.70
CA LEU A 120 -13.92 -2.08 11.07
C LEU A 120 -13.33 -1.35 9.86
N TRP A 121 -12.51 -2.03 9.04
CA TRP A 121 -12.02 -1.47 7.78
C TRP A 121 -13.17 -1.04 6.88
N ALA A 122 -14.14 -1.95 6.65
CA ALA A 122 -15.25 -1.69 5.76
C ALA A 122 -16.20 -0.58 6.24
N ASN A 123 -16.55 -0.56 7.53
CA ASN A 123 -17.64 0.28 8.03
C ASN A 123 -17.15 1.56 8.74
N GLU A 124 -16.00 1.50 9.44
CA GLU A 124 -15.50 2.66 10.20
C GLU A 124 -14.45 3.45 9.39
N ILE A 125 -13.50 2.74 8.73
CA ILE A 125 -12.43 3.42 7.98
C ILE A 125 -12.92 3.86 6.61
N PHE A 126 -13.41 2.93 5.77
CA PHE A 126 -13.80 3.24 4.39
C PHE A 126 -15.28 3.58 4.21
N GLN A 127 -16.09 3.41 5.27
CA GLN A 127 -17.54 3.64 5.27
C GLN A 127 -18.23 2.96 4.07
N ARG A 128 -17.80 1.72 3.76
CA ARG A 128 -18.24 0.96 2.60
C ARG A 128 -18.40 -0.53 2.95
N SER A 129 -19.61 -0.92 3.31
CA SER A 129 -19.94 -2.29 3.73
C SER A 129 -19.64 -3.36 2.65
N THR A 130 -19.56 -2.97 1.37
CA THR A 130 -19.16 -3.85 0.27
C THR A 130 -17.77 -4.43 0.47
N LEU A 131 -16.90 -3.75 1.23
CA LEU A 131 -15.53 -4.18 1.51
C LEU A 131 -15.42 -5.17 2.69
N TYR A 132 -16.53 -5.53 3.33
CA TYR A 132 -16.51 -6.53 4.40
C TYR A 132 -16.28 -7.95 3.86
N GLY A 133 -15.30 -8.66 4.42
CA GLY A 133 -14.96 -10.05 4.09
C GLY A 133 -14.29 -10.78 5.24
N PRO A 134 -13.89 -12.04 5.05
CA PRO A 134 -13.10 -12.80 6.03
C PRO A 134 -11.76 -12.11 6.29
N GLU A 135 -11.37 -11.98 7.57
CA GLU A 135 -10.12 -11.33 7.96
C GLU A 135 -8.87 -11.95 7.32
N ALA A 136 -8.90 -13.26 7.03
CA ALA A 136 -7.80 -13.93 6.35
C ALA A 136 -7.64 -13.55 4.86
N ARG A 137 -8.62 -12.82 4.27
CA ARG A 137 -8.67 -12.49 2.85
C ARG A 137 -8.69 -10.97 2.61
N GLN A 138 -7.96 -10.22 3.45
CA GLN A 138 -7.83 -8.78 3.36
C GLN A 138 -6.36 -8.37 3.39
N ALA A 139 -6.06 -7.20 2.85
CA ALA A 139 -4.79 -6.51 3.03
C ALA A 139 -5.02 -5.00 2.95
N TYR A 140 -4.25 -4.26 3.71
CA TYR A 140 -4.26 -2.79 3.70
C TYR A 140 -2.85 -2.25 3.58
N LEU A 141 -2.71 -1.13 2.89
CA LEU A 141 -1.48 -0.39 2.74
C LEU A 141 -1.79 1.09 2.72
N LEU A 142 -0.93 1.88 3.38
CA LEU A 142 -0.84 3.32 3.21
C LEU A 142 0.55 3.67 2.71
N ALA A 143 0.61 4.44 1.64
CA ALA A 143 1.86 4.93 1.04
C ALA A 143 1.82 6.45 0.84
N ARG A 144 2.99 7.08 0.92
CA ARG A 144 3.23 8.44 0.42
C ARG A 144 3.66 8.35 -1.04
N LEU A 145 3.00 9.08 -1.92
CA LEU A 145 3.37 9.14 -3.33
C LEU A 145 4.59 10.07 -3.53
N PRO A 146 5.45 9.79 -4.50
CA PRO A 146 6.52 10.72 -4.87
C PRO A 146 5.93 11.96 -5.54
N GLY A 147 6.61 13.08 -5.42
CA GLY A 147 6.22 14.35 -6.08
C GLY A 147 6.45 15.57 -5.19
N ASP A 148 6.22 16.75 -5.77
CA ASP A 148 6.42 18.04 -5.08
C ASP A 148 5.28 18.36 -4.10
N SER A 149 4.08 17.80 -4.33
CA SER A 149 2.92 17.93 -3.44
C SER A 149 2.75 16.66 -2.62
N GLU A 150 2.49 16.82 -1.33
CA GLU A 150 2.22 15.68 -0.46
C GLU A 150 0.93 14.98 -0.83
N GLN A 151 1.02 13.69 -1.14
CA GLN A 151 -0.13 12.85 -1.46
C GLN A 151 0.00 11.49 -0.80
N LEU A 152 -1.09 11.00 -0.26
CA LEU A 152 -1.21 9.67 0.29
C LEU A 152 -2.05 8.79 -0.63
N MET A 153 -1.69 7.51 -0.71
CA MET A 153 -2.52 6.49 -1.35
C MET A 153 -2.76 5.34 -0.40
N ALA A 154 -4.04 5.05 -0.16
CA ALA A 154 -4.47 3.90 0.62
C ALA A 154 -5.01 2.82 -0.32
N LEU A 155 -4.55 1.58 -0.14
CA LEU A 155 -5.04 0.39 -0.83
C LEU A 155 -5.71 -0.54 0.17
N TYR A 156 -6.85 -1.10 -0.20
CA TYR A 156 -7.49 -2.17 0.55
C TYR A 156 -8.01 -3.26 -0.39
N GLY A 157 -7.34 -4.42 -0.37
CA GLY A 157 -7.75 -5.60 -1.11
C GLY A 157 -8.56 -6.55 -0.24
N VAL A 158 -9.68 -7.05 -0.75
CA VAL A 158 -10.52 -8.00 0.00
C VAL A 158 -11.26 -8.96 -0.94
N THR A 159 -11.37 -10.23 -0.53
CA THR A 159 -12.30 -11.18 -1.16
C THR A 159 -13.40 -11.51 -0.16
N ARG A 160 -14.65 -11.15 -0.51
CA ARG A 160 -15.81 -11.36 0.37
C ARG A 160 -16.11 -12.83 0.62
N GLY A 161 -16.95 -13.13 1.63
CA GLY A 161 -17.41 -14.49 1.92
C GLY A 161 -18.14 -15.18 0.76
N ASN A 162 -18.77 -14.41 -0.13
CA ASN A 162 -19.43 -14.91 -1.35
C ASN A 162 -18.48 -15.04 -2.56
N GLY A 163 -17.17 -14.93 -2.35
CA GLY A 163 -16.15 -15.07 -3.41
C GLY A 163 -15.85 -13.81 -4.22
N ARG A 164 -16.65 -12.74 -4.12
CA ARG A 164 -16.44 -11.53 -4.90
C ARG A 164 -15.22 -10.75 -4.44
N PRO A 165 -14.22 -10.52 -5.31
CA PRO A 165 -13.00 -9.79 -4.97
C PRO A 165 -13.14 -8.29 -5.28
N TYR A 166 -12.56 -7.46 -4.42
CA TYR A 166 -12.52 -6.00 -4.57
C TYR A 166 -11.13 -5.47 -4.25
N LEU A 167 -10.76 -4.39 -4.96
CA LEU A 167 -9.69 -3.47 -4.60
C LEU A 167 -10.30 -2.08 -4.39
N HIS A 168 -10.14 -1.54 -3.21
CA HIS A 168 -10.47 -0.16 -2.90
C HIS A 168 -9.21 0.67 -2.86
N VAL A 169 -9.24 1.81 -3.51
CA VAL A 169 -8.12 2.74 -3.62
C VAL A 169 -8.61 4.12 -3.22
N GLU A 170 -7.86 4.79 -2.36
CA GLU A 170 -8.05 6.20 -2.04
C GLU A 170 -6.77 6.97 -2.34
N GLN A 171 -6.89 8.08 -3.04
CA GLN A 171 -5.86 9.10 -3.15
C GLN A 171 -6.29 10.32 -2.36
N PHE A 172 -5.42 10.80 -1.50
CA PHE A 172 -5.69 11.90 -0.60
C PHE A 172 -4.61 12.97 -0.71
N SER A 173 -5.03 14.19 -0.95
CA SER A 173 -4.17 15.37 -0.97
C SER A 173 -4.53 16.24 0.23
N PRO A 174 -3.70 16.30 1.28
CA PRO A 174 -3.98 17.11 2.46
C PRO A 174 -3.94 18.61 2.13
N ASP A 175 -4.76 19.39 2.84
CA ASP A 175 -4.76 20.86 2.70
C ASP A 175 -3.49 21.51 3.24
N GLU A 176 -2.89 20.88 4.27
CA GLU A 176 -1.66 21.32 4.91
C GLU A 176 -0.66 20.16 4.98
N ALA A 177 0.63 20.49 5.04
CA ALA A 177 1.67 19.49 5.17
C ALA A 177 1.48 18.66 6.45
N LEU A 178 1.56 17.32 6.30
CA LEU A 178 1.33 16.36 7.39
C LEU A 178 2.50 16.28 8.39
N GLY A 179 3.60 17.00 8.13
CA GLY A 179 4.80 16.93 8.94
C GLY A 179 5.59 15.63 8.73
N VAL A 180 6.39 15.26 9.72
CA VAL A 180 7.22 14.05 9.64
C VAL A 180 6.37 12.84 10.00
N ILE A 181 6.08 12.02 9.01
CA ILE A 181 5.43 10.72 9.19
C ILE A 181 6.48 9.65 8.92
N LEU A 182 6.71 8.80 9.91
CA LEU A 182 7.69 7.72 9.83
C LEU A 182 6.98 6.39 9.51
N PRO A 183 7.59 5.57 8.63
CA PRO A 183 7.06 4.24 8.35
C PRO A 183 7.06 3.34 9.59
N ASN A 184 6.06 2.46 9.66
CA ASN A 184 6.01 1.44 10.71
C ASN A 184 7.16 0.43 10.52
N PRO A 185 8.00 0.14 11.55
CA PRO A 185 9.13 -0.77 11.44
C PRO A 185 8.75 -2.18 10.96
N SER A 186 7.58 -2.71 11.33
CA SER A 186 7.12 -4.02 10.87
C SER A 186 6.83 -4.04 9.36
N THR A 187 6.34 -2.92 8.82
CA THR A 187 6.13 -2.73 7.38
C THR A 187 7.44 -2.77 6.61
N LEU A 188 8.45 -2.03 7.08
CA LEU A 188 9.77 -2.01 6.47
C LEU A 188 10.45 -3.39 6.51
N LEU A 189 10.35 -4.10 7.65
CA LEU A 189 10.87 -5.47 7.76
C LEU A 189 10.15 -6.43 6.80
N ARG A 190 8.82 -6.34 6.70
CA ARG A 190 8.03 -7.15 5.78
C ARG A 190 8.44 -6.90 4.34
N GLN A 191 8.59 -5.63 3.95
CA GLN A 191 9.05 -5.25 2.62
C GLN A 191 10.43 -5.83 2.34
N LEU A 192 11.39 -5.62 3.23
CA LEU A 192 12.75 -6.15 3.12
C LEU A 192 12.77 -7.68 2.94
N LYS A 193 11.98 -8.41 3.74
CA LYS A 193 11.91 -9.88 3.63
C LYS A 193 11.25 -10.36 2.34
N ARG A 194 10.26 -9.62 1.84
CA ARG A 194 9.49 -10.03 0.66
C ARG A 194 10.23 -9.83 -0.65
N THR A 195 10.95 -8.73 -0.77
CA THR A 195 11.69 -8.38 -2.00
C THR A 195 13.18 -8.66 -1.93
N GLY A 196 13.72 -8.87 -0.73
CA GLY A 196 15.17 -8.95 -0.49
C GLY A 196 15.85 -7.59 -0.35
N GLU A 197 15.11 -6.50 -0.61
CA GLU A 197 15.60 -5.13 -0.50
C GLU A 197 14.50 -4.17 -0.03
N LEU A 198 14.95 -3.06 0.56
CA LEU A 198 14.14 -1.92 0.96
C LEU A 198 14.80 -0.65 0.39
N TRP A 199 14.05 0.10 -0.40
CA TRP A 199 14.49 1.38 -0.94
C TRP A 199 13.80 2.53 -0.22
N LEU A 200 14.57 3.46 0.35
CA LEU A 200 14.11 4.64 1.09
C LEU A 200 14.63 5.91 0.39
N PRO A 201 13.97 6.35 -0.69
CA PRO A 201 14.45 7.47 -1.52
C PRO A 201 14.43 8.80 -0.77
N LEU A 202 13.51 8.98 0.17
CA LEU A 202 13.33 10.21 0.94
C LEU A 202 14.13 10.24 2.25
N LEU A 203 14.89 9.17 2.55
CA LEU A 203 15.70 9.14 3.75
C LEU A 203 16.78 10.21 3.70
N PRO A 204 16.93 11.06 4.75
CA PRO A 204 18.00 12.05 4.81
C PRO A 204 19.38 11.40 4.65
N GLN A 205 20.31 12.10 3.96
CA GLN A 205 21.68 11.61 3.83
C GLN A 205 22.37 11.52 5.19
N GLU A 206 22.13 12.50 6.07
CA GLU A 206 22.61 12.51 7.44
C GLU A 206 21.59 11.86 8.36
N PRO A 207 22.02 10.93 9.24
CA PRO A 207 21.11 10.26 10.18
C PRO A 207 20.42 11.24 11.12
N THR A 208 19.10 11.05 11.27
CA THR A 208 18.30 11.69 12.31
C THR A 208 17.95 10.69 13.41
N ALA A 209 17.68 11.16 14.62
CA ALA A 209 17.35 10.30 15.75
C ALA A 209 16.08 9.49 15.50
N GLU A 210 15.06 10.11 14.89
CA GLU A 210 13.78 9.48 14.60
C GLU A 210 13.95 8.32 13.61
N TRP A 211 14.60 8.55 12.48
CA TRP A 211 14.87 7.51 11.50
C TRP A 211 15.84 6.44 12.02
N GLY A 212 16.84 6.84 12.82
CA GLY A 212 17.72 5.90 13.51
C GLY A 212 16.96 4.92 14.38
N ALA A 213 15.99 5.42 15.17
CA ALA A 213 15.11 4.60 15.99
C ALA A 213 14.23 3.65 15.14
N VAL A 214 13.64 4.14 14.04
CA VAL A 214 12.83 3.32 13.12
C VAL A 214 13.67 2.17 12.54
N LEU A 215 14.81 2.48 11.91
CA LEU A 215 15.65 1.46 11.28
C LEU A 215 16.25 0.48 12.29
N ALA A 216 16.63 0.95 13.48
CA ALA A 216 17.06 0.07 14.57
C ALA A 216 15.94 -0.89 14.99
N ASN A 217 14.68 -0.40 15.08
CA ASN A 217 13.54 -1.24 15.41
C ASN A 217 13.26 -2.27 14.31
N VAL A 218 13.38 -1.93 13.03
CA VAL A 218 13.32 -2.91 11.93
C VAL A 218 14.26 -4.08 12.18
N LEU A 219 15.52 -3.79 12.52
CA LEU A 219 16.53 -4.82 12.78
C LEU A 219 16.36 -5.55 14.13
N ARG A 220 15.70 -4.92 15.12
CA ARG A 220 15.37 -5.56 16.41
C ARG A 220 14.21 -6.54 16.29
N LEU A 221 13.23 -6.27 15.43
CA LEU A 221 12.08 -7.17 15.18
C LEU A 221 12.52 -8.56 14.71
N ASP A 222 13.66 -8.65 14.01
CA ASP A 222 14.27 -9.93 13.66
C ASP A 222 15.78 -9.89 13.88
N SER A 223 16.23 -10.51 14.97
CA SER A 223 17.63 -10.53 15.38
C SER A 223 18.56 -11.32 14.44
N THR A 224 18.01 -12.11 13.53
CA THR A 224 18.77 -12.93 12.56
C THR A 224 19.02 -12.20 11.24
N THR A 225 18.26 -11.16 10.95
CA THR A 225 18.40 -10.35 9.73
C THR A 225 19.77 -9.69 9.69
N ARG A 226 20.48 -9.89 8.57
CA ARG A 226 21.74 -9.23 8.23
C ARG A 226 21.54 -8.42 6.94
N VAL A 227 22.15 -7.23 6.88
CA VAL A 227 21.90 -6.27 5.78
C VAL A 227 23.16 -5.59 5.29
N VAL A 228 23.14 -5.19 4.01
CA VAL A 228 24.03 -4.17 3.45
C VAL A 228 23.24 -2.88 3.36
N LEU A 229 23.84 -1.78 3.82
CA LEU A 229 23.36 -0.42 3.67
C LEU A 229 24.08 0.20 2.48
N GLU A 230 23.36 0.57 1.42
CA GLU A 230 23.95 1.16 0.21
C GLU A 230 23.38 2.56 0.00
N GLY A 231 24.23 3.52 -0.36
CA GLY A 231 23.84 4.90 -0.60
C GLY A 231 24.89 5.88 -0.15
N LYS A 232 24.69 7.15 -0.51
CA LYS A 232 25.63 8.23 -0.20
C LYS A 232 25.84 8.43 1.33
N GLY A 233 24.79 8.20 2.12
CA GLY A 233 24.81 8.29 3.59
C GLY A 233 25.10 6.97 4.32
N ALA A 234 25.38 5.86 3.61
CA ALA A 234 25.45 4.50 4.19
C ALA A 234 26.39 4.39 5.39
N ALA A 235 27.59 4.99 5.34
CA ALA A 235 28.53 4.96 6.45
C ALA A 235 27.99 5.67 7.71
N GLY A 236 27.36 6.82 7.56
CA GLY A 236 26.73 7.54 8.68
C GLY A 236 25.58 6.74 9.29
N TRP A 237 24.74 6.13 8.44
CA TRP A 237 23.64 5.25 8.92
C TRP A 237 24.15 3.99 9.62
N TYR A 238 25.26 3.41 9.16
CA TYR A 238 25.91 2.29 9.87
C TYR A 238 26.36 2.70 11.26
N GLU A 239 26.99 3.86 11.41
CA GLU A 239 27.44 4.39 12.71
C GLU A 239 26.23 4.68 13.63
N ALA A 240 25.19 5.35 13.10
CA ALA A 240 23.97 5.65 13.86
C ALA A 240 23.29 4.38 14.37
N LEU A 241 23.16 3.35 13.52
CA LEU A 241 22.58 2.06 13.93
C LEU A 241 23.46 1.31 14.94
N THR A 242 24.78 1.48 14.87
CA THR A 242 25.71 0.93 15.87
C THR A 242 25.51 1.62 17.24
N GLN A 243 25.33 2.95 17.25
CA GLN A 243 24.97 3.70 18.46
C GLN A 243 23.61 3.26 19.03
N GLU A 244 22.66 2.89 18.17
CA GLU A 244 21.39 2.27 18.53
C GLU A 244 21.54 0.79 19.00
N ARG A 245 22.77 0.31 19.25
CA ARG A 245 23.11 -1.03 19.73
C ARG A 245 22.77 -2.17 18.78
N ILE A 246 22.66 -1.90 17.48
CA ILE A 246 22.63 -2.97 16.49
C ILE A 246 24.05 -3.51 16.34
N LYS A 247 24.20 -4.85 16.43
CA LYS A 247 25.52 -5.50 16.37
C LYS A 247 26.17 -5.28 15.00
N ALA A 248 27.38 -4.73 14.96
CA ALA A 248 28.15 -4.44 13.76
C ALA A 248 28.23 -5.62 12.76
N ARG A 249 28.38 -6.85 13.26
CA ARG A 249 28.41 -8.09 12.45
C ARG A 249 27.12 -8.36 11.64
N ARG A 250 26.05 -7.62 11.89
CA ARG A 250 24.77 -7.75 11.19
C ARG A 250 24.62 -6.75 10.04
N MET A 251 25.54 -5.82 9.92
CA MET A 251 25.47 -4.74 8.96
C MET A 251 26.78 -4.62 8.21
N GLU A 252 26.69 -4.30 6.96
CA GLU A 252 27.77 -3.84 6.10
C GLU A 252 27.34 -2.50 5.51
N ALA A 253 28.27 -1.62 5.16
CA ALA A 253 27.98 -0.35 4.54
C ALA A 253 28.77 -0.20 3.24
N GLU A 254 28.08 0.16 2.17
CA GLU A 254 28.65 0.42 0.85
C GLU A 254 28.25 1.82 0.40
N THR A 255 29.23 2.72 0.33
CA THR A 255 29.00 4.10 -0.10
C THR A 255 28.90 4.15 -1.61
N THR A 256 27.77 4.67 -2.12
CA THR A 256 27.51 4.91 -3.54
C THR A 256 27.11 6.36 -3.76
N ASP A 257 26.96 6.78 -5.03
CA ASP A 257 26.48 8.14 -5.35
C ASP A 257 24.94 8.27 -5.30
N GLU A 258 24.22 7.17 -5.02
CA GLU A 258 22.76 7.16 -4.99
C GLU A 258 22.24 7.92 -3.77
N ALA A 259 21.31 8.86 -3.97
CA ALA A 259 20.61 9.54 -2.88
C ALA A 259 19.62 8.60 -2.21
N GLY A 260 19.32 8.85 -0.91
CA GLY A 260 18.51 7.93 -0.11
C GLY A 260 19.35 6.76 0.45
N LEU A 261 18.65 5.70 0.91
CA LEU A 261 19.28 4.50 1.45
C LEU A 261 18.60 3.25 0.90
N ARG A 262 19.39 2.35 0.35
CA ARG A 262 18.98 1.00 -0.03
C ARG A 262 19.49 0.02 1.03
N ILE A 263 18.61 -0.81 1.54
CA ILE A 263 18.93 -1.84 2.53
C ILE A 263 18.67 -3.19 1.87
N LYS A 264 19.71 -4.01 1.70
CA LYS A 264 19.61 -5.34 1.09
C LYS A 264 19.87 -6.44 2.12
N LEU A 265 19.13 -7.56 2.00
CA LEU A 265 19.39 -8.74 2.80
C LEU A 265 20.73 -9.39 2.40
N LEU A 266 21.59 -9.60 3.38
CA LEU A 266 22.74 -10.52 3.24
C LEU A 266 22.24 -11.97 3.34
N ARG A 267 22.51 -12.75 2.33
CA ARG A 267 22.21 -14.20 2.28
C ARG A 267 23.27 -15.02 2.99
#